data_d1c48c86da829c9b6d444aa6b99d136a
#
_entry.id   d1c48c86da829c9b6d444aa6b99d136a
#
_cell.length_a   1.000
_cell.length_b   1.000
_cell.length_c   1.000
_cell.angle_alpha   90.00
_cell.angle_beta   90.00
_cell.angle_gamma   90.00
#
_symmetry.space_group_name_H-M   'P 1'
#
loop_
_entity.id
_entity.type
_entity.pdbx_description
1 polymer ?
#
loop_
_entity_poly.entity_id
_entity_poly.type
_entity_poly.pdbx_seq_one_letter_code
_entity_poly.pdbx_strand_id
1 'polypeptide(L)'
;KAGIIGATGYAGNEIVRLLLGHKDVEIKWFGSRSYIDQQYADIYQNFFRLVDAKCMDDNMAALADEVDVIFTATPQGLCASLINEEILSKCKVIDLSADFRIKDVKKYEKWYGIEHKAPQFIEEAVYGLCEINREDIKNARLIANPGCYPTCSTLSIYPLLKEGLIDPNTIIIDAKSGTSGAGRGAKVPNLYCEVNESIKAYGVATHRHTPEIEDQLG
;
A
#
# COMPACT_ATOMS: atom_id res chain seq x y z
N LYS A 1 0.69 9.96 16.59
CA LYS A 1 1.24 8.61 16.78
C LYS A 1 0.86 7.73 15.59
N ALA A 2 1.74 6.83 15.18
CA ALA A 2 1.51 5.93 14.05
C ALA A 2 1.74 4.47 14.43
N GLY A 3 0.92 3.59 13.84
CA GLY A 3 1.12 2.14 13.88
C GLY A 3 1.26 1.58 12.47
N ILE A 4 2.05 0.53 12.31
CA ILE A 4 2.30 -0.09 11.00
C ILE A 4 2.00 -1.57 11.11
N ILE A 5 0.97 -2.06 10.44
CA ILE A 5 0.69 -3.49 10.27
C ILE A 5 1.43 -3.96 9.01
N GLY A 6 2.23 -5.02 9.14
CA GLY A 6 3.12 -5.49 8.08
C GLY A 6 4.48 -4.74 8.03
N ALA A 7 4.93 -4.21 9.16
CA ALA A 7 6.17 -3.43 9.30
C ALA A 7 7.44 -4.17 8.81
N THR A 8 7.43 -5.50 8.76
CA THR A 8 8.56 -6.32 8.34
C THR A 8 8.54 -6.74 6.86
N GLY A 9 7.54 -6.29 6.07
CA GLY A 9 7.58 -6.31 4.62
C GLY A 9 8.42 -5.17 4.05
N TYR A 10 8.79 -5.19 2.76
CA TYR A 10 9.58 -4.11 2.17
C TYR A 10 8.86 -2.74 2.23
N ALA A 11 7.57 -2.70 1.89
CA ALA A 11 6.80 -1.46 2.00
C ALA A 11 6.68 -0.97 3.44
N GLY A 12 6.37 -1.86 4.39
CA GLY A 12 6.29 -1.51 5.82
C GLY A 12 7.63 -1.01 6.38
N ASN A 13 8.73 -1.68 6.00
CA ASN A 13 10.08 -1.25 6.39
C ASN A 13 10.43 0.15 5.85
N GLU A 14 10.02 0.46 4.63
CA GLU A 14 10.22 1.78 4.04
C GLU A 14 9.37 2.85 4.73
N ILE A 15 8.14 2.52 5.13
CA ILE A 15 7.30 3.41 5.96
C ILE A 15 8.01 3.69 7.30
N VAL A 16 8.52 2.66 7.98
CA VAL A 16 9.31 2.85 9.22
C VAL A 16 10.46 3.82 8.99
N ARG A 17 11.25 3.61 7.94
CA ARG A 17 12.39 4.47 7.60
C ARG A 17 11.98 5.93 7.40
N LEU A 18 10.90 6.16 6.67
CA LEU A 18 10.40 7.52 6.39
C LEU A 18 9.85 8.19 7.66
N LEU A 19 9.07 7.46 8.45
CA LEU A 19 8.44 8.00 9.65
C LEU A 19 9.45 8.28 10.77
N LEU A 20 10.54 7.52 10.88
CA LEU A 20 11.62 7.83 11.83
C LEU A 20 12.28 9.19 11.57
N GLY A 21 12.29 9.65 10.33
CA GLY A 21 12.77 10.98 9.96
C GLY A 21 11.71 12.09 10.03
N HIS A 22 10.45 11.74 10.31
CA HIS A 22 9.35 12.70 10.32
C HIS A 22 9.22 13.38 11.69
N LYS A 23 9.40 14.71 11.73
CA LYS A 23 9.45 15.49 12.97
C LYS A 23 8.18 15.44 13.84
N ASP A 24 7.02 15.16 13.25
CA ASP A 24 5.72 15.21 13.91
C ASP A 24 5.12 13.81 14.15
N VAL A 25 5.87 12.72 13.88
CA VAL A 25 5.38 11.35 14.01
C VAL A 25 6.21 10.55 14.99
N GLU A 26 5.53 9.83 15.87
CA GLU A 26 6.08 8.82 16.76
C GLU A 26 5.50 7.45 16.36
N ILE A 27 6.36 6.48 16.03
CA ILE A 27 5.91 5.12 15.75
C ILE A 27 5.71 4.37 17.05
N LYS A 28 4.50 3.89 17.29
CA LYS A 28 4.11 3.13 18.49
C LYS A 28 4.02 1.62 18.27
N TRP A 29 3.77 1.19 17.03
CA TRP A 29 3.47 -0.20 16.76
C TRP A 29 4.17 -0.69 15.51
N PHE A 30 4.95 -1.76 15.65
CA PHE A 30 5.66 -2.44 14.56
C PHE A 30 5.03 -3.82 14.34
N GLY A 31 3.86 -3.87 13.70
CA GLY A 31 3.07 -5.09 13.51
C GLY A 31 3.71 -6.07 12.54
N SER A 32 3.84 -7.33 12.95
CA SER A 32 4.35 -8.42 12.13
C SER A 32 3.84 -9.78 12.60
N ARG A 33 3.19 -10.55 11.73
CA ARG A 33 2.75 -11.93 12.06
C ARG A 33 3.91 -12.92 12.22
N SER A 34 5.01 -12.69 11.50
CA SER A 34 6.13 -13.64 11.41
C SER A 34 7.19 -13.44 12.49
N TYR A 35 7.21 -12.28 13.16
CA TYR A 35 8.29 -11.87 14.03
C TYR A 35 7.81 -11.28 15.38
N ILE A 36 6.64 -11.72 15.86
CA ILE A 36 6.09 -11.27 17.15
C ILE A 36 7.15 -11.47 18.26
N ASP A 37 7.29 -10.49 19.15
CA ASP A 37 8.24 -10.44 20.28
C ASP A 37 9.73 -10.35 19.89
N GLN A 38 10.08 -10.38 18.59
CA GLN A 38 11.46 -10.17 18.16
C GLN A 38 11.79 -8.68 18.04
N GLN A 39 13.01 -8.30 18.37
CA GLN A 39 13.48 -6.93 18.17
C GLN A 39 13.45 -6.56 16.68
N TYR A 40 12.85 -5.41 16.36
CA TYR A 40 12.75 -4.96 14.97
C TYR A 40 14.13 -4.76 14.32
N ALA A 41 15.10 -4.25 15.10
CA ALA A 41 16.47 -4.05 14.64
C ALA A 41 17.25 -5.35 14.39
N ASP A 42 16.83 -6.49 14.96
CA ASP A 42 17.44 -7.79 14.66
C ASP A 42 16.99 -8.29 13.27
N ILE A 43 15.78 -7.91 12.83
CA ILE A 43 15.24 -8.26 11.51
C ILE A 43 15.85 -7.36 10.44
N TYR A 44 16.03 -6.08 10.78
CA TYR A 44 16.55 -5.04 9.89
C TYR A 44 17.69 -4.28 10.58
N GLN A 45 18.91 -4.79 10.46
CA GLN A 45 20.10 -4.29 11.16
C GLN A 45 20.46 -2.82 10.86
N ASN A 46 19.97 -2.27 9.76
CA ASN A 46 20.11 -0.84 9.46
C ASN A 46 19.39 0.08 10.46
N PHE A 47 18.49 -0.46 11.28
CA PHE A 47 17.82 0.27 12.37
C PHE A 47 18.47 0.04 13.74
N PHE A 48 19.62 -0.60 13.80
CA PHE A 48 20.38 -0.77 15.06
C PHE A 48 20.61 0.59 15.73
N ARG A 49 20.27 0.69 17.01
CA ARG A 49 20.26 1.93 17.82
C ARG A 49 19.29 3.03 17.36
N LEU A 50 18.53 2.84 16.31
CA LEU A 50 17.48 3.77 15.87
C LEU A 50 16.11 3.33 16.35
N VAL A 51 15.85 2.03 16.39
CA VAL A 51 14.59 1.43 16.83
C VAL A 51 14.89 0.43 17.94
N ASP A 52 14.46 0.75 19.16
CA ASP A 52 14.46 -0.17 20.30
C ASP A 52 13.01 -0.58 20.60
N ALA A 53 12.46 -1.38 19.72
CA ALA A 53 11.09 -1.86 19.84
C ALA A 53 10.97 -3.30 19.33
N LYS A 54 10.09 -4.07 19.96
CA LYS A 54 9.72 -5.42 19.50
C LYS A 54 8.60 -5.36 18.50
N CYS A 55 8.60 -6.35 17.61
CA CYS A 55 7.45 -6.57 16.72
C CYS A 55 6.25 -7.04 17.53
N MET A 56 5.10 -6.51 17.18
CA MET A 56 3.80 -6.82 17.78
C MET A 56 2.94 -7.57 16.75
N ASP A 57 1.80 -8.07 17.18
CA ASP A 57 0.82 -8.69 16.29
C ASP A 57 0.13 -7.68 15.37
N ASP A 58 -0.91 -8.12 14.65
CA ASP A 58 -1.72 -7.29 13.78
C ASP A 58 -3.13 -7.01 14.35
N ASN A 59 -3.25 -6.95 15.66
CA ASN A 59 -4.49 -6.61 16.34
C ASN A 59 -4.85 -5.13 16.12
N MET A 60 -5.51 -4.86 15.00
CA MET A 60 -5.86 -3.52 14.56
C MET A 60 -6.81 -2.80 15.55
N ALA A 61 -7.66 -3.55 16.25
CA ALA A 61 -8.57 -2.97 17.22
C ALA A 61 -7.83 -2.40 18.44
N ALA A 62 -6.88 -3.18 19.00
CA ALA A 62 -6.04 -2.69 20.10
C ALA A 62 -5.15 -1.51 19.67
N LEU A 63 -4.58 -1.60 18.45
CA LEU A 63 -3.75 -0.54 17.89
C LEU A 63 -4.52 0.78 17.73
N ALA A 64 -5.78 0.73 17.31
CA ALA A 64 -6.62 1.91 17.09
C ALA A 64 -6.85 2.75 18.37
N ASP A 65 -6.71 2.17 19.55
CA ASP A 65 -6.81 2.88 20.82
C ASP A 65 -5.52 3.67 21.18
N GLU A 66 -4.39 3.36 20.54
CA GLU A 66 -3.07 3.89 20.90
C GLU A 66 -2.53 4.92 19.90
N VAL A 67 -3.07 4.95 18.67
CA VAL A 67 -2.50 5.74 17.56
C VAL A 67 -3.52 6.62 16.85
N ASP A 68 -3.03 7.65 16.19
CA ASP A 68 -3.84 8.58 15.38
C ASP A 68 -3.97 8.08 13.93
N VAL A 69 -3.02 7.25 13.46
CA VAL A 69 -3.00 6.69 12.11
C VAL A 69 -2.43 5.28 12.09
N ILE A 70 -3.06 4.40 11.31
CA ILE A 70 -2.59 3.04 11.03
C ILE A 70 -2.22 2.94 9.54
N PHE A 71 -1.01 2.47 9.27
CA PHE A 71 -0.60 2.04 7.94
C PHE A 71 -0.74 0.53 7.82
N THR A 72 -1.42 0.04 6.78
CA THR A 72 -1.51 -1.39 6.50
C THR A 72 -0.69 -1.72 5.25
N ALA A 73 0.51 -2.31 5.47
CA ALA A 73 1.40 -2.79 4.42
C ALA A 73 1.28 -4.32 4.28
N THR A 74 0.07 -4.78 3.97
CA THR A 74 -0.36 -6.17 4.06
C THR A 74 -0.74 -6.75 2.69
N PRO A 75 -0.84 -8.09 2.55
CA PRO A 75 -1.45 -8.69 1.38
C PRO A 75 -2.91 -8.25 1.19
N GLN A 76 -3.36 -8.30 -0.07
CA GLN A 76 -4.74 -7.97 -0.44
C GLN A 76 -5.75 -8.83 0.34
N GLY A 77 -6.88 -8.22 0.71
CA GLY A 77 -7.94 -8.83 1.49
C GLY A 77 -7.74 -8.73 3.01
N LEU A 78 -6.52 -8.46 3.49
CA LEU A 78 -6.27 -8.44 4.93
C LEU A 78 -6.77 -7.14 5.57
N CYS A 79 -6.50 -5.98 5.00
CA CYS A 79 -7.00 -4.71 5.53
C CYS A 79 -8.54 -4.74 5.57
N ALA A 80 -9.19 -5.16 4.48
CA ALA A 80 -10.64 -5.30 4.41
C ALA A 80 -11.21 -6.29 5.44
N SER A 81 -10.44 -7.28 5.87
CA SER A 81 -10.87 -8.22 6.92
C SER A 81 -10.71 -7.71 8.35
N LEU A 82 -9.88 -6.70 8.56
CA LEU A 82 -9.58 -6.15 9.89
C LEU A 82 -10.36 -4.87 10.19
N ILE A 83 -10.62 -4.06 9.16
CA ILE A 83 -11.24 -2.74 9.30
C ILE A 83 -12.73 -2.84 9.67
N ASN A 84 -13.18 -1.93 10.53
CA ASN A 84 -14.57 -1.76 10.89
C ASN A 84 -14.85 -0.30 11.30
N GLU A 85 -16.12 0.02 11.56
CA GLU A 85 -16.54 1.37 11.92
C GLU A 85 -15.92 1.84 13.25
N GLU A 86 -15.73 0.94 14.21
CA GLU A 86 -15.11 1.28 15.49
C GLU A 86 -13.67 1.78 15.30
N ILE A 87 -12.86 1.08 14.50
CA ILE A 87 -11.49 1.47 14.16
C ILE A 87 -11.47 2.84 13.47
N LEU A 88 -12.30 3.02 12.44
CA LEU A 88 -12.37 4.27 11.68
C LEU A 88 -12.90 5.46 12.48
N SER A 89 -13.61 5.21 13.57
CA SER A 89 -14.04 6.27 14.49
C SER A 89 -12.92 6.77 15.40
N LYS A 90 -11.88 5.95 15.62
CA LYS A 90 -10.76 6.23 16.55
C LYS A 90 -9.52 6.78 15.84
N CYS A 91 -9.19 6.26 14.67
CA CYS A 91 -7.97 6.64 13.95
C CYS A 91 -8.16 6.62 12.43
N LYS A 92 -7.25 7.25 11.71
CA LYS A 92 -7.18 7.17 10.25
C LYS A 92 -6.49 5.87 9.83
N VAL A 93 -6.92 5.29 8.70
CA VAL A 93 -6.29 4.12 8.10
C VAL A 93 -5.76 4.46 6.71
N ILE A 94 -4.48 4.17 6.47
CA ILE A 94 -3.83 4.29 5.16
C ILE A 94 -3.49 2.88 4.70
N ASP A 95 -4.27 2.38 3.74
CA ASP A 95 -4.13 1.03 3.22
C ASP A 95 -3.26 0.99 1.97
N LEU A 96 -2.16 0.24 2.03
CA LEU A 96 -1.25 0.01 0.91
C LEU A 96 -1.65 -1.21 0.08
N SER A 97 -2.66 -1.98 0.50
CA SER A 97 -3.23 -3.05 -0.31
C SER A 97 -4.12 -2.47 -1.42
N ALA A 98 -4.72 -3.34 -2.22
CA ALA A 98 -5.64 -2.91 -3.27
C ALA A 98 -7.10 -2.84 -2.81
N ASP A 99 -7.38 -3.14 -1.54
CA ASP A 99 -8.73 -3.44 -1.08
C ASP A 99 -9.73 -2.30 -1.31
N PHE A 100 -9.30 -1.05 -1.27
CA PHE A 100 -10.18 0.11 -1.39
C PHE A 100 -9.89 1.01 -2.60
N ARG A 101 -9.04 0.56 -3.55
CA ARG A 101 -8.64 1.39 -4.70
C ARG A 101 -9.66 1.41 -5.83
N ILE A 102 -10.38 0.30 -6.03
CA ILE A 102 -11.33 0.10 -7.12
C ILE A 102 -12.75 0.21 -6.57
N LYS A 103 -13.54 1.16 -7.09
CA LYS A 103 -14.90 1.41 -6.60
C LYS A 103 -15.88 0.30 -6.94
N ASP A 104 -15.71 -0.38 -8.07
CA ASP A 104 -16.54 -1.53 -8.44
C ASP A 104 -16.02 -2.81 -7.76
N VAL A 105 -16.80 -3.30 -6.78
CA VAL A 105 -16.53 -4.55 -6.04
C VAL A 105 -16.34 -5.75 -6.97
N LYS A 106 -17.19 -5.90 -7.99
CA LYS A 106 -17.10 -7.03 -8.94
C LYS A 106 -15.83 -6.95 -9.79
N LYS A 107 -15.43 -5.73 -10.17
CA LYS A 107 -14.17 -5.48 -10.89
C LYS A 107 -12.97 -5.86 -9.99
N TYR A 108 -12.97 -5.46 -8.72
CA TYR A 108 -11.97 -5.87 -7.73
C TYR A 108 -11.90 -7.39 -7.59
N GLU A 109 -13.02 -8.05 -7.31
CA GLU A 109 -13.08 -9.51 -7.11
C GLU A 109 -12.61 -10.29 -8.36
N LYS A 110 -12.99 -9.82 -9.54
CA LYS A 110 -12.54 -10.41 -10.81
C LYS A 110 -11.02 -10.34 -10.97
N TRP A 111 -10.40 -9.18 -10.68
CA TRP A 111 -8.98 -8.96 -10.93
C TRP A 111 -8.07 -9.52 -9.82
N TYR A 112 -8.55 -9.53 -8.59
CA TYR A 112 -7.78 -10.03 -7.45
C TYR A 112 -8.09 -11.48 -7.09
N GLY A 113 -9.21 -12.04 -7.54
CA GLY A 113 -9.61 -13.42 -7.31
C GLY A 113 -10.01 -13.71 -5.87
N ILE A 114 -10.41 -12.70 -5.12
CA ILE A 114 -10.81 -12.79 -3.71
C ILE A 114 -12.09 -11.99 -3.48
N GLU A 115 -12.92 -12.46 -2.54
CA GLU A 115 -14.12 -11.75 -2.09
C GLU A 115 -13.75 -10.53 -1.27
N HIS A 116 -14.39 -9.39 -1.53
CA HIS A 116 -14.17 -8.16 -0.76
C HIS A 116 -14.88 -8.25 0.61
N LYS A 117 -14.12 -8.12 1.70
CA LYS A 117 -14.65 -8.34 3.07
C LYS A 117 -15.28 -7.10 3.72
N ALA A 118 -15.08 -5.92 3.16
CA ALA A 118 -15.60 -4.66 3.69
C ALA A 118 -16.10 -3.71 2.58
N PRO A 119 -17.03 -4.15 1.69
CA PRO A 119 -17.46 -3.35 0.56
C PRO A 119 -18.16 -2.05 0.97
N GLN A 120 -18.72 -1.98 2.16
CA GLN A 120 -19.40 -0.79 2.70
C GLN A 120 -18.48 0.42 2.88
N PHE A 121 -17.16 0.23 2.94
CA PHE A 121 -16.19 1.32 3.10
C PHE A 121 -15.55 1.79 1.79
N ILE A 122 -15.84 1.12 0.67
CA ILE A 122 -15.23 1.46 -0.63
C ILE A 122 -15.60 2.87 -1.08
N GLU A 123 -16.87 3.26 -0.92
CA GLU A 123 -17.33 4.58 -1.38
C GLU A 123 -16.68 5.74 -0.62
N GLU A 124 -16.46 5.57 0.69
CA GLU A 124 -15.83 6.63 1.50
C GLU A 124 -14.30 6.67 1.36
N ALA A 125 -13.68 5.58 0.92
CA ALA A 125 -12.24 5.52 0.76
C ALA A 125 -11.76 6.55 -0.27
N VAL A 126 -10.81 7.37 0.11
CA VAL A 126 -10.19 8.36 -0.79
C VAL A 126 -8.94 7.75 -1.42
N TYR A 127 -8.83 7.86 -2.74
CA TYR A 127 -7.64 7.42 -3.46
C TYR A 127 -6.42 8.28 -3.10
N GLY A 128 -5.39 7.66 -2.55
CA GLY A 128 -4.28 8.30 -1.85
C GLY A 128 -3.19 8.92 -2.72
N LEU A 129 -3.47 9.30 -3.97
CA LEU A 129 -2.51 10.02 -4.82
C LEU A 129 -2.51 11.51 -4.43
N CYS A 130 -1.55 11.87 -3.56
CA CYS A 130 -1.51 13.17 -2.90
C CYS A 130 -1.43 14.35 -3.86
N GLU A 131 -0.82 14.18 -5.02
CA GLU A 131 -0.66 15.21 -6.05
C GLU A 131 -2.01 15.62 -6.66
N ILE A 132 -2.98 14.71 -6.67
CA ILE A 132 -4.30 14.93 -7.28
C ILE A 132 -5.36 15.16 -6.20
N ASN A 133 -5.38 14.37 -5.12
CA ASN A 133 -6.47 14.29 -4.15
C ASN A 133 -6.12 14.87 -2.78
N ARG A 134 -5.15 15.78 -2.69
CA ARG A 134 -4.62 16.31 -1.42
C ARG A 134 -5.69 16.80 -0.44
N GLU A 135 -6.66 17.57 -0.92
CA GLU A 135 -7.67 18.16 -0.04
C GLU A 135 -8.66 17.11 0.48
N ASP A 136 -9.03 16.14 -0.33
CA ASP A 136 -9.90 15.04 0.08
C ASP A 136 -9.19 14.11 1.08
N ILE A 137 -7.90 13.82 0.87
CA ILE A 137 -7.06 13.02 1.77
C ILE A 137 -6.99 13.62 3.18
N LYS A 138 -6.90 14.94 3.31
CA LYS A 138 -6.86 15.62 4.62
C LYS A 138 -8.07 15.28 5.49
N ASN A 139 -9.23 15.15 4.87
CA ASN A 139 -10.50 14.93 5.54
C ASN A 139 -10.88 13.45 5.64
N ALA A 140 -10.20 12.59 4.88
CA ALA A 140 -10.47 11.14 4.85
C ALA A 140 -10.09 10.46 6.17
N ARG A 141 -10.87 9.46 6.54
CA ARG A 141 -10.53 8.50 7.60
C ARG A 141 -10.00 7.18 7.05
N LEU A 142 -10.29 6.86 5.78
CA LEU A 142 -9.76 5.72 5.04
C LEU A 142 -9.12 6.20 3.74
N ILE A 143 -7.84 5.93 3.58
CA ILE A 143 -7.05 6.29 2.40
C ILE A 143 -6.58 5.01 1.69
N ALA A 144 -6.99 4.85 0.43
CA ALA A 144 -6.53 3.77 -0.45
C ALA A 144 -5.24 4.20 -1.16
N ASN A 145 -4.09 3.86 -0.60
CA ASN A 145 -2.80 4.24 -1.16
C ASN A 145 -2.56 3.56 -2.51
N PRO A 146 -2.14 4.29 -3.57
CA PRO A 146 -1.97 3.75 -4.92
C PRO A 146 -1.00 2.59 -5.04
N GLY A 147 -1.19 1.76 -6.06
CA GLY A 147 -0.17 0.81 -6.52
C GLY A 147 1.03 1.52 -7.15
N CYS A 148 2.18 0.83 -7.23
CA CYS A 148 3.42 1.41 -7.78
C CYS A 148 3.28 1.81 -9.25
N TYR A 149 2.77 0.94 -10.10
CA TYR A 149 2.53 1.28 -11.51
C TYR A 149 1.43 2.33 -11.70
N PRO A 150 0.28 2.27 -11.01
CA PRO A 150 -0.70 3.35 -11.05
C PRO A 150 -0.13 4.71 -10.66
N THR A 151 0.67 4.79 -9.59
CA THR A 151 1.34 6.04 -9.19
C THR A 151 2.20 6.59 -10.33
N CYS A 152 3.11 5.77 -10.87
CA CYS A 152 4.00 6.18 -11.95
C CYS A 152 3.22 6.60 -13.19
N SER A 153 2.29 5.77 -13.65
CA SER A 153 1.53 5.99 -14.89
C SER A 153 0.62 7.21 -14.79
N THR A 154 -0.11 7.32 -13.68
CA THR A 154 -1.04 8.44 -13.48
C THR A 154 -0.30 9.77 -13.38
N LEU A 155 0.76 9.86 -12.58
CA LEU A 155 1.54 11.10 -12.47
C LEU A 155 2.19 11.51 -13.79
N SER A 156 2.56 10.55 -14.64
CA SER A 156 3.16 10.84 -15.95
C SER A 156 2.13 11.30 -16.99
N ILE A 157 0.91 10.79 -16.95
CA ILE A 157 -0.09 10.93 -18.01
C ILE A 157 -1.17 11.96 -17.65
N TYR A 158 -1.62 11.98 -16.40
CA TYR A 158 -2.74 12.80 -15.94
C TYR A 158 -2.62 14.29 -16.32
N PRO A 159 -1.47 14.97 -16.17
CA PRO A 159 -1.35 16.37 -16.57
C PRO A 159 -1.65 16.59 -18.06
N LEU A 160 -1.21 15.67 -18.93
CA LEU A 160 -1.41 15.76 -20.36
C LEU A 160 -2.88 15.53 -20.77
N LEU A 161 -3.52 14.58 -20.10
CA LEU A 161 -4.97 14.31 -20.29
C LEU A 161 -5.81 15.49 -19.81
N LYS A 162 -5.49 16.02 -18.62
CA LYS A 162 -6.21 17.16 -18.03
C LYS A 162 -6.18 18.40 -18.91
N GLU A 163 -5.07 18.63 -19.59
CA GLU A 163 -4.92 19.76 -20.54
C GLU A 163 -5.39 19.43 -21.96
N GLY A 164 -5.92 18.23 -22.20
CA GLY A 164 -6.41 17.80 -23.51
C GLY A 164 -5.32 17.69 -24.58
N LEU A 165 -4.09 17.43 -24.18
CA LEU A 165 -2.93 17.41 -25.09
C LEU A 165 -2.70 16.06 -25.76
N ILE A 166 -3.33 15.01 -25.27
CA ILE A 166 -3.22 13.63 -25.80
C ILE A 166 -4.58 12.96 -25.88
N ASP A 167 -4.72 12.02 -26.82
CA ASP A 167 -5.90 11.18 -26.96
C ASP A 167 -5.79 9.96 -26.01
N PRO A 168 -6.72 9.77 -25.05
CA PRO A 168 -6.68 8.64 -24.11
C PRO A 168 -6.66 7.27 -24.82
N ASN A 169 -7.25 7.16 -26.02
CA ASN A 169 -7.29 5.90 -26.78
C ASN A 169 -5.93 5.51 -27.39
N THR A 170 -4.95 6.40 -27.38
CA THR A 170 -3.61 6.15 -27.97
C THR A 170 -2.54 5.87 -26.91
N ILE A 171 -2.91 5.82 -25.63
CA ILE A 171 -1.98 5.64 -24.53
C ILE A 171 -1.44 4.21 -24.49
N ILE A 172 -0.11 4.08 -24.51
CA ILE A 172 0.60 2.82 -24.31
C ILE A 172 1.50 2.98 -23.10
N ILE A 173 1.33 2.09 -22.09
CA ILE A 173 2.13 2.10 -20.86
C ILE A 173 3.07 0.89 -20.87
N ASP A 174 4.37 1.15 -20.98
CA ASP A 174 5.43 0.16 -20.84
C ASP A 174 6.23 0.47 -19.54
N ALA A 175 5.70 0.01 -18.42
CA ALA A 175 6.24 0.29 -17.09
C ALA A 175 7.18 -0.82 -16.60
N LYS A 176 8.36 -0.44 -16.08
CA LYS A 176 9.37 -1.35 -15.54
C LYS A 176 9.46 -1.21 -14.02
N SER A 177 9.69 -2.32 -13.33
CA SER A 177 9.85 -2.37 -11.88
C SER A 177 11.12 -3.11 -11.50
N GLY A 178 11.79 -2.65 -10.45
CA GLY A 178 12.84 -3.44 -9.81
C GLY A 178 12.25 -4.65 -9.07
N THR A 179 13.10 -5.65 -8.82
CA THR A 179 12.72 -6.93 -8.18
C THR A 179 12.10 -6.75 -6.78
N SER A 180 12.48 -5.70 -6.05
CA SER A 180 11.90 -5.38 -4.74
C SER A 180 10.39 -5.15 -4.79
N GLY A 181 9.84 -4.77 -5.95
CA GLY A 181 8.39 -4.62 -6.15
C GLY A 181 7.59 -5.93 -5.96
N ALA A 182 8.24 -7.09 -6.06
CA ALA A 182 7.63 -8.38 -5.79
C ALA A 182 7.51 -8.70 -4.28
N GLY A 183 8.03 -7.85 -3.41
CA GLY A 183 8.01 -8.02 -1.96
C GLY A 183 9.14 -8.91 -1.44
N ARG A 184 9.17 -9.09 -0.10
CA ARG A 184 10.25 -9.77 0.62
C ARG A 184 10.19 -11.30 0.53
N GLY A 185 9.07 -11.86 0.09
CA GLY A 185 8.90 -13.32 0.00
C GLY A 185 9.93 -13.95 -0.93
N ALA A 186 10.72 -14.91 -0.42
CA ALA A 186 11.69 -15.66 -1.22
C ALA A 186 10.99 -16.58 -2.22
N LYS A 187 11.14 -16.26 -3.50
CA LYS A 187 10.64 -17.07 -4.63
C LYS A 187 11.74 -17.21 -5.65
N VAL A 188 11.85 -18.37 -6.29
CA VAL A 188 12.89 -18.62 -7.30
C VAL A 188 13.02 -17.47 -8.31
N PRO A 189 11.93 -16.97 -8.95
CA PRO A 189 12.05 -15.89 -9.93
C PRO A 189 12.56 -14.54 -9.37
N ASN A 190 12.67 -14.39 -8.05
CA ASN A 190 13.12 -13.17 -7.38
C ASN A 190 14.52 -13.32 -6.76
N LEU A 191 15.17 -14.50 -6.90
CA LEU A 191 16.51 -14.69 -6.40
C LEU A 191 17.53 -13.90 -7.22
N TYR A 192 18.60 -13.44 -6.59
CA TYR A 192 19.61 -12.61 -7.22
C TYR A 192 20.17 -13.22 -8.52
N CYS A 193 20.49 -14.52 -8.50
CA CYS A 193 21.03 -15.22 -9.68
C CYS A 193 20.03 -15.36 -10.84
N GLU A 194 18.73 -15.20 -10.56
CA GLU A 194 17.67 -15.29 -11.59
C GLU A 194 17.32 -13.92 -12.19
N VAL A 195 17.57 -12.84 -11.45
CA VAL A 195 17.15 -11.48 -11.85
C VAL A 195 18.30 -10.57 -12.25
N ASN A 196 19.56 -10.95 -11.93
CA ASN A 196 20.72 -10.14 -12.24
C ASN A 196 20.88 -10.01 -13.76
N GLU A 197 21.10 -8.76 -14.24
CA GLU A 197 21.28 -8.43 -15.66
C GLU A 197 20.16 -8.96 -16.58
N SER A 198 18.94 -9.10 -16.03
CA SER A 198 17.79 -9.68 -16.73
C SER A 198 16.58 -8.78 -16.65
N ILE A 199 15.74 -8.83 -17.68
CA ILE A 199 14.41 -8.22 -17.69
C ILE A 199 13.39 -9.23 -18.18
N LYS A 200 12.23 -9.32 -17.53
CA LYS A 200 11.18 -10.27 -17.86
C LYS A 200 9.82 -9.59 -17.86
N ALA A 201 9.08 -9.71 -18.94
CA ALA A 201 7.68 -9.31 -18.98
C ALA A 201 6.85 -10.24 -18.08
N TYR A 202 5.90 -9.66 -17.34
CA TYR A 202 4.96 -10.40 -16.51
C TYR A 202 3.58 -9.75 -16.51
N GLY A 203 2.53 -10.53 -16.25
CA GLY A 203 1.17 -10.03 -16.19
C GLY A 203 0.69 -9.37 -17.50
N VAL A 204 1.21 -9.79 -18.66
CA VAL A 204 0.83 -9.23 -19.96
C VAL A 204 -0.68 -9.36 -20.16
N ALA A 205 -1.37 -8.23 -20.40
CA ALA A 205 -2.82 -8.10 -20.52
C ALA A 205 -3.64 -8.59 -19.30
N THR A 206 -2.98 -8.96 -18.19
CA THR A 206 -3.62 -9.51 -16.99
C THR A 206 -3.10 -8.88 -15.68
N HIS A 207 -2.32 -7.81 -15.78
CA HIS A 207 -1.74 -7.16 -14.61
C HIS A 207 -2.82 -6.49 -13.75
N ARG A 208 -2.82 -6.77 -12.45
CA ARG A 208 -3.85 -6.30 -11.50
C ARG A 208 -3.94 -4.78 -11.33
N HIS A 209 -2.93 -4.04 -11.74
CA HIS A 209 -2.96 -2.57 -11.74
C HIS A 209 -3.66 -1.97 -12.97
N THR A 210 -3.95 -2.78 -14.00
CA THR A 210 -4.65 -2.28 -15.22
C THR A 210 -5.96 -1.57 -14.87
N PRO A 211 -6.90 -2.20 -14.15
CA PRO A 211 -8.17 -1.55 -13.83
C PRO A 211 -8.02 -0.30 -12.93
N GLU A 212 -7.01 -0.28 -12.07
CA GLU A 212 -6.72 0.87 -11.23
C GLU A 212 -6.21 2.07 -12.06
N ILE A 213 -5.34 1.82 -13.04
CA ILE A 213 -4.84 2.86 -13.96
C ILE A 213 -5.98 3.42 -14.82
N GLU A 214 -6.82 2.54 -15.38
CA GLU A 214 -7.99 2.94 -16.16
C GLU A 214 -8.96 3.80 -15.34
N ASP A 215 -9.28 3.40 -14.11
CA ASP A 215 -10.18 4.15 -13.23
C ASP A 215 -9.64 5.53 -12.84
N GLN A 216 -8.32 5.72 -12.84
CA GLN A 216 -7.69 7.00 -12.47
C GLN A 216 -7.42 7.93 -13.66
N LEU A 217 -7.37 7.41 -14.86
CA LEU A 217 -7.11 8.21 -16.08
C LEU A 217 -8.39 8.52 -16.87
N GLY A 218 -9.51 7.84 -16.62
CA GLY A 218 -10.81 8.00 -17.29
C GLY A 218 -10.94 7.04 -18.43
#